data_256c3e22e5b593a998df1e998fa2a665
#
_entry.id   256c3e22e5b593a998df1e998fa2a665
#
_cell.length_a   1.000
_cell.length_b   1.000
_cell.length_c   1.000
_cell.angle_alpha   90.00
_cell.angle_beta   90.00
_cell.angle_gamma   90.00
#
_symmetry.space_group_name_H-M   'P 1'
#
loop_
_entity.id
_entity.type
_entity.pdbx_description
1 polymer ?
#
loop_
_entity_poly.entity_id
_entity_poly.type
_entity_poly.pdbx_seq_one_letter_code
_entity_poly.pdbx_strand_id
1 'polypeptide(L)'
;CILGELDNKFVIRLDGNGSVFPMYEIHEPGQPLWYVKCDWIDPTYDLFSDSVSIYINTAHKNYKYLDKTKRTFDEQLLKEIMASALGVIITKLKEQEDYWDVTTSGEDLQNGSVSEAIHYFIDTLEWDVSGPEAMSLSIRKFFGQRI
;
A
#
# COMPACT_ATOMS: atom_id res chain seq x y z
N CYS A 1 -3.64 -19.05 -10.55
CA CYS A 1 -3.85 -18.35 -11.80
C CYS A 1 -4.85 -17.22 -11.65
N ILE A 2 -4.51 -16.12 -12.21
CA ILE A 2 -5.43 -14.98 -12.24
C ILE A 2 -6.37 -15.20 -13.40
N LEU A 3 -7.64 -15.13 -13.12
CA LEU A 3 -8.63 -15.47 -14.11
C LEU A 3 -8.94 -14.32 -15.06
N GLY A 4 -8.04 -13.37 -15.16
CA GLY A 4 -8.24 -12.23 -16.01
C GLY A 4 -9.19 -11.20 -15.44
N GLU A 5 -9.68 -11.45 -14.25
CA GLU A 5 -10.55 -10.50 -13.59
C GLU A 5 -10.02 -10.17 -12.23
N LEU A 6 -9.56 -8.95 -12.11
CA LEU A 6 -9.11 -8.42 -10.83
C LEU A 6 -10.06 -7.32 -10.48
N ASP A 7 -10.95 -7.59 -9.55
CA ASP A 7 -11.89 -6.59 -9.10
C ASP A 7 -11.24 -5.72 -8.05
N ASN A 8 -11.32 -4.43 -8.26
CA ASN A 8 -10.82 -3.47 -7.30
C ASN A 8 -11.79 -3.45 -6.12
N LYS A 9 -11.47 -4.22 -5.08
CA LYS A 9 -12.35 -4.40 -3.95
C LYS A 9 -12.40 -3.18 -3.05
N PHE A 10 -11.25 -2.56 -2.83
CA PHE A 10 -11.14 -1.40 -1.97
C PHE A 10 -10.33 -0.33 -2.65
N VAL A 11 -10.76 0.90 -2.50
CA VAL A 11 -10.01 2.04 -2.98
C VAL A 11 -9.89 3.01 -1.81
N ILE A 12 -8.66 3.18 -1.34
CA ILE A 12 -8.37 4.01 -0.18
C ILE A 12 -7.57 5.20 -0.64
N ARG A 13 -8.03 6.40 -0.32
CA ARG A 13 -7.27 7.61 -0.61
C ARG A 13 -6.25 7.82 0.48
N LEU A 14 -5.00 7.97 0.07
CA LEU A 14 -3.90 8.11 1.01
C LEU A 14 -3.42 9.55 1.14
N ASP A 15 -3.81 10.42 0.20
CA ASP A 15 -3.38 11.81 0.23
C ASP A 15 -4.46 12.69 -0.35
N GLY A 16 -4.20 14.00 -0.36
CA GLY A 16 -5.14 14.98 -0.88
C GLY A 16 -5.18 15.07 -2.39
N ASN A 17 -4.27 14.34 -3.09
CA ASN A 17 -4.16 14.41 -4.53
C ASN A 17 -4.90 13.30 -5.25
N GLY A 18 -5.62 12.46 -4.51
CA GLY A 18 -6.39 11.41 -5.12
C GLY A 18 -5.63 10.11 -5.34
N SER A 19 -4.45 9.97 -4.76
CA SER A 19 -3.73 8.70 -4.82
C SER A 19 -4.55 7.62 -4.13
N VAL A 20 -4.68 6.47 -4.77
CA VAL A 20 -5.49 5.37 -4.25
C VAL A 20 -4.61 4.12 -4.09
N PHE A 21 -5.01 3.28 -3.16
CA PHE A 21 -4.31 2.03 -2.89
C PHE A 21 -5.15 0.89 -3.45
N PRO A 22 -4.82 0.38 -4.64
CA PRO A 22 -5.66 -0.64 -5.26
C PRO A 22 -5.55 -1.97 -4.55
N MET A 23 -6.69 -2.60 -4.35
CA MET A 23 -6.77 -3.92 -3.74
C MET A 23 -7.64 -4.80 -4.63
N TYR A 24 -7.11 -5.96 -4.99
CA TYR A 24 -7.75 -6.86 -5.93
C TYR A 24 -7.98 -8.21 -5.30
N GLU A 25 -9.05 -8.88 -5.71
CA GLU A 25 -9.32 -10.24 -5.27
C GLU A 25 -8.81 -11.23 -6.30
N ILE A 26 -8.13 -12.27 -5.83
CA ILE A 26 -7.68 -13.37 -6.67
C ILE A 26 -8.11 -14.68 -6.00
N HIS A 27 -8.01 -15.76 -6.73
CA HIS A 27 -8.37 -17.09 -6.20
C HIS A 27 -7.22 -18.04 -6.47
N GLU A 28 -6.36 -18.25 -5.46
CA GLU A 28 -5.14 -19.05 -5.62
C GLU A 28 -5.01 -20.02 -4.44
N PRO A 29 -5.60 -21.22 -4.54
CA PRO A 29 -5.52 -22.19 -3.46
C PRO A 29 -4.07 -22.50 -3.11
N GLY A 30 -3.81 -22.58 -1.80
CA GLY A 30 -2.46 -22.89 -1.32
C GLY A 30 -1.52 -21.69 -1.19
N GLN A 31 -1.99 -20.51 -1.56
CA GLN A 31 -1.17 -19.31 -1.48
C GLN A 31 -1.57 -18.45 -0.28
N PRO A 32 -0.75 -17.48 0.11
CA PRO A 32 -1.04 -16.64 1.28
C PRO A 32 -2.36 -15.88 1.15
N LEU A 33 -2.87 -15.43 2.30
CA LEU A 33 -4.10 -14.65 2.35
C LEU A 33 -3.98 -13.36 1.54
N TRP A 34 -2.82 -12.73 1.58
CA TRP A 34 -2.60 -11.49 0.85
C TRP A 34 -1.12 -11.34 0.52
N TYR A 35 -0.84 -10.51 -0.48
CA TYR A 35 0.52 -10.07 -0.76
C TYR A 35 0.46 -8.75 -1.52
N VAL A 36 1.58 -8.04 -1.51
CA VAL A 36 1.70 -6.76 -2.20
C VAL A 36 2.65 -6.92 -3.37
N LYS A 37 2.38 -6.21 -4.44
CA LYS A 37 3.24 -6.20 -5.62
C LYS A 37 3.65 -4.78 -5.93
N CYS A 38 4.94 -4.58 -6.20
CA CYS A 38 5.51 -3.28 -6.52
C CYS A 38 6.20 -3.38 -7.87
N ASP A 39 5.66 -2.68 -8.87
CA ASP A 39 6.09 -2.84 -10.27
C ASP A 39 6.72 -1.61 -10.87
N TRP A 40 7.03 -0.59 -10.09
CA TRP A 40 7.58 0.61 -10.69
C TRP A 40 8.99 0.38 -11.27
N ILE A 41 9.28 1.12 -12.34
CA ILE A 41 10.64 1.20 -12.90
C ILE A 41 11.27 2.50 -12.45
N ASP A 42 10.54 3.60 -12.62
CA ASP A 42 10.99 4.91 -12.17
C ASP A 42 9.93 5.48 -11.20
N PRO A 43 10.17 5.37 -9.90
CA PRO A 43 9.16 5.78 -8.92
C PRO A 43 8.88 7.29 -8.92
N THR A 44 9.78 8.09 -9.47
CA THR A 44 9.54 9.54 -9.55
C THR A 44 8.56 9.89 -10.65
N TYR A 45 8.28 8.95 -11.55
CA TYR A 45 7.40 9.15 -12.68
C TYR A 45 6.20 8.20 -12.70
N ASP A 46 6.42 6.93 -12.36
CA ASP A 46 5.38 5.92 -12.45
C ASP A 46 4.30 6.17 -11.40
N LEU A 47 3.05 6.01 -11.79
CA LEU A 47 1.93 6.32 -10.91
C LEU A 47 1.81 5.29 -9.79
N PHE A 48 1.53 5.78 -8.59
CA PHE A 48 1.33 4.92 -7.43
C PHE A 48 0.22 3.89 -7.70
N SER A 49 -0.90 4.35 -8.24
CA SER A 49 -2.05 3.47 -8.46
C SER A 49 -1.79 2.38 -9.50
N ASP A 50 -0.82 2.61 -10.40
CA ASP A 50 -0.48 1.62 -11.43
C ASP A 50 0.67 0.73 -11.02
N SER A 51 1.41 1.10 -9.99
CA SER A 51 2.67 0.46 -9.66
C SER A 51 2.61 -0.39 -8.41
N VAL A 52 1.63 -0.19 -7.55
CA VAL A 52 1.49 -0.96 -6.32
C VAL A 52 0.09 -1.57 -6.27
N SER A 53 0.02 -2.79 -5.75
CA SER A 53 -1.27 -3.49 -5.65
C SER A 53 -1.23 -4.44 -4.48
N ILE A 54 -2.35 -4.54 -3.77
CA ILE A 54 -2.52 -5.58 -2.76
C ILE A 54 -3.46 -6.62 -3.34
N TYR A 55 -3.06 -7.88 -3.26
CA TYR A 55 -3.88 -9.00 -3.73
C TYR A 55 -4.42 -9.75 -2.53
N ILE A 56 -5.73 -9.93 -2.49
CA ILE A 56 -6.43 -10.63 -1.42
C ILE A 56 -6.89 -11.98 -1.99
N ASN A 57 -6.51 -13.06 -1.33
CA ASN A 57 -6.77 -14.41 -1.84
C ASN A 57 -8.08 -14.95 -1.28
N THR A 58 -9.10 -15.00 -2.12
CA THR A 58 -10.41 -15.50 -1.71
C THR A 58 -10.43 -17.00 -1.43
N ALA A 59 -9.41 -17.73 -1.88
CA ALA A 59 -9.32 -19.17 -1.62
C ALA A 59 -8.79 -19.47 -0.23
N HIS A 60 -8.23 -18.49 0.46
CA HIS A 60 -7.66 -18.71 1.79
C HIS A 60 -8.77 -18.84 2.82
N LYS A 61 -8.59 -19.75 3.79
CA LYS A 61 -9.60 -19.99 4.80
C LYS A 61 -9.93 -18.75 5.63
N ASN A 62 -9.02 -17.82 5.75
CA ASN A 62 -9.22 -16.61 6.53
C ASN A 62 -9.77 -15.44 5.72
N TYR A 63 -10.09 -15.66 4.44
CA TYR A 63 -10.70 -14.61 3.64
C TYR A 63 -11.99 -14.08 4.26
N LYS A 64 -12.69 -14.91 5.00
CA LYS A 64 -13.95 -14.50 5.63
C LYS A 64 -13.78 -13.29 6.55
N TYR A 65 -12.57 -13.04 7.03
CA TYR A 65 -12.30 -11.88 7.87
C TYR A 65 -12.07 -10.61 7.06
N LEU A 66 -11.94 -10.74 5.74
CA LEU A 66 -11.74 -9.60 4.84
C LEU A 66 -12.93 -9.37 3.92
N ASP A 67 -13.96 -10.17 4.05
CA ASP A 67 -15.17 -10.06 3.22
C ASP A 67 -16.16 -9.14 3.92
N LYS A 68 -16.34 -7.95 3.36
CA LYS A 68 -17.19 -6.92 3.97
C LYS A 68 -18.66 -7.33 4.05
N THR A 69 -19.07 -8.34 3.27
CA THR A 69 -20.45 -8.79 3.26
C THR A 69 -20.75 -9.75 4.41
N LYS A 70 -19.74 -10.12 5.19
CA LYS A 70 -19.90 -11.11 6.24
C LYS A 70 -19.74 -10.48 7.61
N ARG A 71 -20.37 -11.11 8.61
CA ARG A 71 -20.25 -10.66 10.00
C ARG A 71 -18.85 -10.86 10.53
N THR A 72 -18.09 -11.77 9.92
CA THR A 72 -16.73 -12.04 10.33
C THR A 72 -15.74 -10.97 9.89
N PHE A 73 -16.19 -10.00 9.09
CA PHE A 73 -15.30 -8.95 8.61
C PHE A 73 -14.58 -8.26 9.77
N ASP A 74 -13.26 -8.18 9.65
CA ASP A 74 -12.41 -7.62 10.69
C ASP A 74 -11.69 -6.39 10.12
N GLU A 75 -12.17 -5.22 10.46
CA GLU A 75 -11.60 -3.97 9.96
C GLU A 75 -10.17 -3.80 10.45
N GLN A 76 -9.85 -4.24 11.66
CA GLN A 76 -8.50 -4.12 12.19
C GLN A 76 -7.53 -4.95 11.37
N LEU A 77 -7.93 -6.14 10.94
CA LEU A 77 -7.08 -6.96 10.07
C LEU A 77 -6.81 -6.26 8.76
N LEU A 78 -7.83 -5.66 8.16
CA LEU A 78 -7.66 -4.91 6.93
C LEU A 78 -6.65 -3.78 7.10
N LYS A 79 -6.76 -3.03 8.19
CA LYS A 79 -5.83 -1.94 8.47
C LYS A 79 -4.40 -2.45 8.67
N GLU A 80 -4.24 -3.59 9.33
CA GLU A 80 -2.91 -4.17 9.51
C GLU A 80 -2.30 -4.60 8.18
N ILE A 81 -3.11 -5.14 7.29
CA ILE A 81 -2.62 -5.51 5.95
C ILE A 81 -2.15 -4.27 5.20
N MET A 82 -2.94 -3.21 5.23
CA MET A 82 -2.58 -1.97 4.54
C MET A 82 -1.32 -1.35 5.13
N ALA A 83 -1.21 -1.34 6.45
CA ALA A 83 -0.02 -0.82 7.11
C ALA A 83 1.22 -1.62 6.74
N SER A 84 1.10 -2.94 6.74
CA SER A 84 2.22 -3.81 6.37
C SER A 84 2.61 -3.61 4.91
N ALA A 85 1.64 -3.48 4.02
CA ALA A 85 1.92 -3.26 2.61
C ALA A 85 2.65 -1.95 2.38
N LEU A 86 2.22 -0.88 3.05
CA LEU A 86 2.91 0.41 2.93
C LEU A 86 4.33 0.33 3.45
N GLY A 87 4.56 -0.43 4.52
CA GLY A 87 5.91 -0.65 5.02
C GLY A 87 6.80 -1.31 3.99
N VAL A 88 6.27 -2.31 3.27
CA VAL A 88 7.02 -2.99 2.21
C VAL A 88 7.35 -2.02 1.08
N ILE A 89 6.38 -1.23 0.67
CA ILE A 89 6.55 -0.28 -0.43
C ILE A 89 7.62 0.75 -0.09
N ILE A 90 7.56 1.33 1.09
CA ILE A 90 8.53 2.35 1.50
C ILE A 90 9.92 1.72 1.63
N THR A 91 10.00 0.52 2.20
CA THR A 91 11.28 -0.16 2.35
C THR A 91 11.92 -0.43 1.00
N LYS A 92 11.12 -0.87 0.02
CA LYS A 92 11.64 -1.13 -1.32
C LYS A 92 12.22 0.13 -1.94
N LEU A 93 11.52 1.26 -1.77
CA LEU A 93 12.00 2.52 -2.34
C LEU A 93 13.28 2.98 -1.62
N LYS A 94 13.35 2.78 -0.31
CA LYS A 94 14.57 3.15 0.44
C LYS A 94 15.80 2.40 -0.02
N GLU A 95 15.62 1.19 -0.51
CA GLU A 95 16.75 0.40 -1.03
C GLU A 95 17.28 0.94 -2.34
N GLN A 96 16.51 1.78 -3.01
CA GLN A 96 16.93 2.42 -4.25
C GLN A 96 17.43 3.82 -3.92
N GLU A 97 18.68 3.92 -3.50
CA GLU A 97 19.21 5.13 -2.87
C GLU A 97 19.03 6.39 -3.71
N ASP A 98 19.31 6.30 -5.01
CA ASP A 98 19.20 7.49 -5.86
C ASP A 98 17.76 7.99 -5.90
N TYR A 99 16.81 7.09 -5.99
CA TYR A 99 15.40 7.47 -6.01
C TYR A 99 14.93 7.92 -4.64
N TRP A 100 15.51 7.33 -3.58
CA TRP A 100 15.14 7.73 -2.23
C TRP A 100 15.55 9.19 -1.96
N ASP A 101 16.73 9.58 -2.42
CA ASP A 101 17.18 10.94 -2.26
C ASP A 101 16.25 11.94 -2.95
N VAL A 102 15.82 11.62 -4.18
CA VAL A 102 14.91 12.48 -4.92
C VAL A 102 13.55 12.52 -4.24
N THR A 103 13.09 11.37 -3.73
CA THR A 103 11.80 11.28 -3.05
C THR A 103 11.77 12.15 -1.81
N THR A 104 12.83 12.11 -1.01
CA THR A 104 12.86 12.91 0.22
C THR A 104 12.99 14.39 -0.08
N SER A 105 13.67 14.75 -1.18
CA SER A 105 13.78 16.17 -1.56
C SER A 105 12.46 16.73 -2.07
N GLY A 106 11.64 15.88 -2.70
CA GLY A 106 10.36 16.31 -3.22
C GLY A 106 10.40 17.09 -4.52
N GLU A 107 11.58 17.19 -5.15
CA GLU A 107 11.72 17.98 -6.36
C GLU A 107 11.50 17.14 -7.61
N ASP A 108 10.80 17.73 -8.59
CA ASP A 108 10.61 17.12 -9.91
C ASP A 108 9.91 15.76 -9.87
N LEU A 109 8.97 15.61 -8.94
CA LEU A 109 8.18 14.38 -8.85
C LEU A 109 6.92 14.52 -9.70
N GLN A 110 6.66 13.51 -10.52
CA GLN A 110 5.44 13.48 -11.32
C GLN A 110 4.23 13.42 -10.39
N ASN A 111 3.19 14.17 -10.71
CA ASN A 111 1.97 14.17 -9.92
C ASN A 111 1.37 12.77 -9.87
N GLY A 112 1.08 12.26 -8.68
CA GLY A 112 0.52 10.93 -8.49
C GLY A 112 1.53 9.80 -8.51
N SER A 113 2.82 10.12 -8.65
CA SER A 113 3.86 9.10 -8.70
C SER A 113 4.06 8.42 -7.35
N VAL A 114 4.74 7.27 -7.39
CA VAL A 114 5.10 6.54 -6.17
C VAL A 114 5.89 7.46 -5.24
N SER A 115 6.89 8.16 -5.78
CA SER A 115 7.72 9.04 -4.97
C SER A 115 6.93 10.20 -4.39
N GLU A 116 6.01 10.77 -5.16
CA GLU A 116 5.20 11.87 -4.63
C GLU A 116 4.34 11.41 -3.47
N ALA A 117 3.72 10.23 -3.60
CA ALA A 117 2.88 9.70 -2.53
C ALA A 117 3.70 9.50 -1.26
N ILE A 118 4.89 8.92 -1.38
CA ILE A 118 5.73 8.66 -0.23
C ILE A 118 6.28 9.96 0.35
N HIS A 119 6.62 10.92 -0.51
CA HIS A 119 7.05 12.23 -0.04
C HIS A 119 5.94 12.89 0.81
N TYR A 120 4.70 12.76 0.35
CA TYR A 120 3.55 13.30 1.10
C TYR A 120 3.47 12.65 2.48
N PHE A 121 3.67 11.33 2.58
CA PHE A 121 3.62 10.66 3.86
C PHE A 121 4.69 11.18 4.81
N ILE A 122 5.88 11.41 4.29
CA ILE A 122 7.01 11.85 5.11
C ILE A 122 6.87 13.33 5.50
N ASP A 123 6.55 14.16 4.52
CA ASP A 123 6.56 15.60 4.73
C ASP A 123 5.27 16.10 5.37
N THR A 124 4.13 15.69 4.84
CA THR A 124 2.84 16.22 5.30
C THR A 124 2.29 15.43 6.47
N LEU A 125 2.35 14.10 6.41
CA LEU A 125 1.83 13.27 7.48
C LEU A 125 2.87 13.02 8.56
N GLU A 126 4.13 13.44 8.32
CA GLU A 126 5.21 13.38 9.29
C GLU A 126 5.51 11.96 9.76
N TRP A 127 5.42 11.00 8.86
CA TRP A 127 5.80 9.63 9.19
C TRP A 127 7.31 9.56 9.38
N ASP A 128 7.72 8.87 10.45
CA ASP A 128 9.13 8.64 10.74
C ASP A 128 9.57 7.35 10.07
N VAL A 129 10.30 7.48 8.97
CA VAL A 129 10.73 6.32 8.20
C VAL A 129 12.23 6.02 8.40
N SER A 130 12.80 6.51 9.48
CA SER A 130 14.24 6.34 9.77
C SER A 130 14.59 4.89 10.09
N GLY A 131 13.64 4.10 10.55
CA GLY A 131 13.86 2.69 10.84
C GLY A 131 12.55 1.93 10.81
N PRO A 132 12.61 0.59 10.80
CA PRO A 132 11.39 -0.20 10.65
C PRO A 132 10.40 -0.03 11.80
N GLU A 133 10.90 0.10 13.02
CA GLU A 133 9.99 0.25 14.17
C GLU A 133 9.27 1.59 14.14
N ALA A 134 10.02 2.67 13.89
CA ALA A 134 9.43 4.00 13.84
C ALA A 134 8.45 4.11 12.67
N MET A 135 8.79 3.53 11.54
CA MET A 135 7.93 3.53 10.38
C MET A 135 6.64 2.77 10.66
N SER A 136 6.75 1.59 11.24
CA SER A 136 5.58 0.79 11.57
C SER A 136 4.65 1.55 12.50
N LEU A 137 5.20 2.21 13.51
CA LEU A 137 4.41 2.98 14.46
C LEU A 137 3.70 4.14 13.78
N SER A 138 4.42 4.87 12.92
CA SER A 138 3.82 6.01 12.22
C SER A 138 2.66 5.59 11.34
N ILE A 139 2.84 4.50 10.59
CA ILE A 139 1.80 4.03 9.68
C ILE A 139 0.58 3.55 10.47
N ARG A 140 0.80 2.82 11.55
CA ARG A 140 -0.31 2.31 12.34
C ARG A 140 -1.07 3.42 13.07
N LYS A 141 -0.39 4.46 13.48
CA LYS A 141 -1.07 5.62 14.03
C LYS A 141 -1.98 6.28 13.01
N PHE A 142 -1.50 6.37 11.77
CA PHE A 142 -2.28 6.95 10.68
C PHE A 142 -3.59 6.15 10.49
N PHE A 143 -3.49 4.83 10.36
CA PHE A 143 -4.69 4.02 10.17
C PHE A 143 -5.56 3.95 11.40
N GLY A 144 -4.98 4.08 12.58
CA GLY A 144 -5.76 4.09 13.81
C GLY A 144 -6.64 5.33 13.95
N GLN A 145 -6.24 6.43 13.33
CA GLN A 145 -6.99 7.68 13.39
C GLN A 145 -8.03 7.81 12.27
N ARG A 146 -7.91 7.00 11.22
CA ARG A 146 -8.78 7.08 10.06
C ARG A 146 -9.70 5.88 10.01
N ILE A 147 -10.83 6.04 10.57
CA ILE A 147 -11.78 4.94 10.60
C ILE A 147 -12.74 5.04 9.45
#